data_0ff896bdfc6ec295e4fbd07645d85e6d
#
_entry.id   0ff896bdfc6ec295e4fbd07645d85e6d
#
_cell.length_a   1.000
_cell.length_b   1.000
_cell.length_c   1.000
_cell.angle_alpha   90.00
_cell.angle_beta   90.00
_cell.angle_gamma   90.00
#
_symmetry.space_group_name_H-M   'P 1'
#
loop_
_entity.id
_entity.type
_entity.pdbx_description
1 polymer ?
#
loop_
_entity_poly.entity_id
_entity_poly.type
_entity_poly.pdbx_seq_one_letter_code
_entity_poly.pdbx_strand_id
1 'polypeptide(L)'
;MTKFAVIGPGAVGCTIAYELKKSFSTVSLLGRQHKTINYYPGDNNVAQPLNVTPLTEAKGKVDVVFVAVKTYQLDSVMPHIQRICSSNTLVILAQNGYVNTDSLQLPHIYQAVVYISGQKQHDNVLHYRDEILHIQKDSHTQALARQLQHTPLTLV
;
A
#
# COMPACT_ATOMS: atom_id res chain seq x y z
N MET A 1 15.29 -0.05 10.62
CA MET A 1 14.36 -0.97 9.92
C MET A 1 13.16 -0.19 9.43
N THR A 2 12.84 -0.31 8.14
CA THR A 2 11.73 0.43 7.54
C THR A 2 10.40 -0.20 7.91
N LYS A 3 9.47 0.63 8.37
CA LYS A 3 8.11 0.21 8.73
C LYS A 3 7.17 0.63 7.62
N PHE A 4 6.46 -0.34 7.05
CA PHE A 4 5.50 -0.12 5.98
C PHE A 4 4.07 -0.33 6.46
N ALA A 5 3.17 0.47 5.96
CA ALA A 5 1.74 0.22 6.09
C ALA A 5 1.10 0.28 4.71
N VAL A 6 0.15 -0.61 4.46
CA VAL A 6 -0.66 -0.61 3.25
C VAL A 6 -2.11 -0.49 3.68
N ILE A 7 -2.79 0.54 3.20
CA ILE A 7 -4.20 0.78 3.55
C ILE A 7 -5.06 0.42 2.34
N GLY A 8 -6.01 -0.48 2.54
CA GLY A 8 -6.94 -0.92 1.51
C GLY A 8 -6.62 -2.32 1.00
N PRO A 9 -7.30 -3.36 1.51
CA PRO A 9 -7.01 -4.75 1.14
C PRO A 9 -7.75 -5.17 -0.14
N GLY A 10 -7.64 -4.38 -1.19
CA GLY A 10 -8.10 -4.71 -2.53
C GLY A 10 -7.00 -5.36 -3.35
N ALA A 11 -7.20 -5.45 -4.68
CA ALA A 11 -6.23 -6.09 -5.56
C ALA A 11 -4.87 -5.39 -5.51
N VAL A 12 -4.85 -4.06 -5.56
CA VAL A 12 -3.61 -3.29 -5.54
C VAL A 12 -2.93 -3.40 -4.19
N GLY A 13 -3.67 -3.13 -3.09
CA GLY A 13 -3.10 -3.14 -1.76
C GLY A 13 -2.58 -4.50 -1.33
N CYS A 14 -3.31 -5.57 -1.65
CA CYS A 14 -2.87 -6.92 -1.32
C CYS A 14 -1.60 -7.30 -2.08
N THR A 15 -1.48 -6.92 -3.35
CA THR A 15 -0.28 -7.18 -4.13
C THR A 15 0.93 -6.47 -3.53
N ILE A 16 0.77 -5.19 -3.19
CA ILE A 16 1.86 -4.43 -2.57
C ILE A 16 2.24 -5.05 -1.22
N ALA A 17 1.26 -5.36 -0.37
CA ALA A 17 1.53 -5.95 0.95
C ALA A 17 2.21 -7.30 0.84
N TYR A 18 1.76 -8.15 -0.08
CA TYR A 18 2.36 -9.46 -0.28
C TYR A 18 3.84 -9.36 -0.66
N GLU A 19 4.15 -8.50 -1.63
CA GLU A 19 5.53 -8.34 -2.07
C GLU A 19 6.43 -7.74 -0.98
N LEU A 20 5.91 -6.76 -0.24
CA LEU A 20 6.67 -6.18 0.87
C LEU A 20 6.92 -7.18 1.99
N LYS A 21 5.94 -8.02 2.32
CA LYS A 21 6.08 -9.00 3.41
C LYS A 21 7.12 -10.07 3.11
N LYS A 22 7.40 -10.33 1.86
CA LYS A 22 8.47 -11.29 1.50
C LYS A 22 9.85 -10.77 1.83
N SER A 23 10.04 -9.47 1.87
CA SER A 23 11.37 -8.85 2.01
C SER A 23 11.55 -8.02 3.29
N PHE A 24 10.45 -7.62 3.92
CA PHE A 24 10.50 -6.78 5.11
C PHE A 24 9.69 -7.38 6.24
N SER A 25 10.21 -7.24 7.47
CA SER A 25 9.58 -7.86 8.65
C SER A 25 8.44 -7.02 9.24
N THR A 26 8.42 -5.71 8.98
CA THR A 26 7.43 -4.80 9.58
C THR A 26 6.54 -4.22 8.48
N VAL A 27 5.51 -4.97 8.12
CA VAL A 27 4.52 -4.59 7.11
C VAL A 27 3.12 -4.86 7.67
N SER A 28 2.27 -3.83 7.69
CA SER A 28 0.88 -3.96 8.14
C SER A 28 -0.05 -3.76 6.95
N LEU A 29 -1.01 -4.66 6.79
CA LEU A 29 -2.11 -4.49 5.83
C LEU A 29 -3.34 -4.07 6.62
N LEU A 30 -3.83 -2.87 6.36
CA LEU A 30 -4.86 -2.22 7.17
C LEU A 30 -6.16 -2.08 6.38
N GLY A 31 -7.27 -2.42 7.02
CA GLY A 31 -8.58 -2.34 6.43
C GLY A 31 -9.65 -1.97 7.45
N ARG A 32 -10.90 -2.37 7.19
CA ARG A 32 -12.03 -2.02 8.07
C ARG A 32 -12.15 -2.92 9.28
N GLN A 33 -11.77 -4.20 9.15
CA GLN A 33 -11.97 -5.20 10.18
C GLN A 33 -10.88 -6.26 10.11
N HIS A 34 -10.78 -7.05 11.19
CA HIS A 34 -9.92 -8.22 11.20
C HIS A 34 -10.44 -9.25 10.22
N LYS A 35 -9.58 -9.68 9.30
CA LYS A 35 -9.89 -10.80 8.42
C LYS A 35 -8.63 -11.31 7.74
N THR A 36 -8.76 -12.45 7.08
CA THR A 36 -7.70 -13.01 6.26
C THR A 36 -8.12 -12.98 4.80
N ILE A 37 -7.25 -12.43 3.95
CA ILE A 37 -7.44 -12.44 2.50
C ILE A 37 -6.59 -13.56 1.93
N ASN A 38 -7.17 -14.35 1.05
CA ASN A 38 -6.43 -15.34 0.28
C ASN A 38 -5.90 -14.68 -0.99
N TYR A 39 -4.59 -14.50 -1.03
CA TYR A 39 -3.93 -13.85 -2.16
C TYR A 39 -3.32 -14.92 -3.08
N TYR A 40 -3.60 -14.82 -4.36
CA TYR A 40 -3.09 -15.74 -5.38
C TYR A 40 -2.09 -14.98 -6.27
N PRO A 41 -0.78 -15.23 -6.13
CA PRO A 41 0.21 -14.67 -7.06
C PRO A 41 -0.08 -15.12 -8.50
N GLY A 42 0.28 -14.30 -9.46
CA GLY A 42 -0.13 -14.48 -10.86
C GLY A 42 0.25 -15.81 -11.50
N ASP A 43 1.31 -16.44 -11.03
CA ASP A 43 1.83 -17.69 -11.57
C ASP A 43 1.60 -18.89 -10.65
N ASN A 44 0.76 -18.74 -9.64
CA ASN A 44 0.62 -19.74 -8.58
C ASN A 44 -0.85 -19.87 -8.16
N ASN A 45 -1.34 -21.11 -8.09
CA ASN A 45 -2.70 -21.40 -7.67
C ASN A 45 -2.83 -21.68 -6.17
N VAL A 46 -1.74 -21.55 -5.41
CA VAL A 46 -1.75 -21.76 -3.97
C VAL A 46 -2.02 -20.43 -3.27
N ALA A 47 -3.06 -20.39 -2.44
CA ALA A 47 -3.40 -19.19 -1.69
C ALA A 47 -2.31 -18.83 -0.69
N GLN A 48 -1.96 -17.55 -0.64
CA GLN A 48 -1.07 -16.98 0.36
C GLN A 48 -1.92 -16.14 1.30
N PRO A 49 -2.05 -16.50 2.58
CA PRO A 49 -2.90 -15.74 3.49
C PRO A 49 -2.28 -14.40 3.85
N LEU A 50 -3.09 -13.35 3.77
CA LEU A 50 -2.72 -12.01 4.21
C LEU A 50 -3.66 -11.59 5.32
N ASN A 51 -3.12 -11.29 6.49
CA ASN A 51 -3.92 -10.84 7.62
C ASN A 51 -4.16 -9.35 7.54
N VAL A 52 -5.43 -8.96 7.66
CA VAL A 52 -5.86 -7.57 7.67
C VAL A 52 -6.15 -7.16 9.11
N THR A 53 -5.60 -6.03 9.52
CA THR A 53 -5.85 -5.42 10.83
C THR A 53 -6.69 -4.17 10.63
N PRO A 54 -7.66 -3.88 11.51
CA PRO A 54 -8.41 -2.64 11.39
C PRO A 54 -7.51 -1.41 11.48
N LEU A 55 -7.74 -0.45 10.59
CA LEU A 55 -6.98 0.80 10.57
C LEU A 55 -7.08 1.55 11.91
N THR A 56 -8.24 1.44 12.57
CA THR A 56 -8.46 2.07 13.88
C THR A 56 -7.53 1.51 14.96
N GLU A 57 -7.00 0.30 14.79
CA GLU A 57 -6.10 -0.33 15.75
C GLU A 57 -4.62 -0.10 15.44
N ALA A 58 -4.31 0.55 14.33
CA ALA A 58 -2.92 0.81 13.96
C ALA A 58 -2.28 1.78 14.96
N LYS A 59 -1.11 1.44 15.45
CA LYS A 59 -0.39 2.20 16.48
C LYS A 59 1.02 2.53 16.01
N GLY A 60 1.52 3.67 16.51
CA GLY A 60 2.87 4.11 16.20
C GLY A 60 2.96 4.79 14.84
N LYS A 61 4.17 5.20 14.50
CA LYS A 61 4.44 5.89 13.24
C LYS A 61 5.11 4.93 12.27
N VAL A 62 4.79 5.08 10.98
CA VAL A 62 5.41 4.27 9.93
C VAL A 62 6.32 5.15 9.06
N ASP A 63 7.21 4.51 8.33
CA ASP A 63 8.14 5.21 7.44
C ASP A 63 7.57 5.42 6.04
N VAL A 64 6.77 4.46 5.58
CA VAL A 64 6.14 4.51 4.25
C VAL A 64 4.72 3.95 4.36
N VAL A 65 3.76 4.68 3.82
CA VAL A 65 2.39 4.19 3.71
C VAL A 65 1.93 4.23 2.26
N PHE A 66 1.42 3.10 1.79
CA PHE A 66 0.74 2.99 0.50
C PHE A 66 -0.76 3.04 0.75
N VAL A 67 -1.43 3.99 0.13
CA VAL A 67 -2.89 4.16 0.28
C VAL A 67 -3.56 3.65 -0.99
N ALA A 68 -4.22 2.51 -0.89
CA ALA A 68 -4.82 1.82 -2.03
C ALA A 68 -6.34 1.61 -1.85
N VAL A 69 -6.99 2.54 -1.18
CA VAL A 69 -8.45 2.53 -1.05
C VAL A 69 -9.09 3.13 -2.30
N LYS A 70 -10.38 2.91 -2.49
CA LYS A 70 -11.13 3.58 -3.54
C LYS A 70 -11.15 5.09 -3.27
N THR A 71 -11.17 5.91 -4.32
CA THR A 71 -11.10 7.37 -4.18
C THR A 71 -12.20 7.92 -3.26
N TYR A 72 -13.42 7.35 -3.35
CA TYR A 72 -14.53 7.78 -2.51
C TYR A 72 -14.36 7.42 -1.03
N GLN A 73 -13.41 6.53 -0.70
CA GLN A 73 -13.12 6.11 0.67
C GLN A 73 -12.01 6.94 1.31
N LEU A 74 -11.30 7.74 0.52
CA LEU A 74 -10.10 8.43 0.99
C LEU A 74 -10.39 9.38 2.15
N ASP A 75 -11.49 10.15 2.06
CA ASP A 75 -11.81 11.11 3.12
C ASP A 75 -11.97 10.45 4.49
N SER A 76 -12.55 9.25 4.53
CA SER A 76 -12.76 8.54 5.79
C SER A 76 -11.49 8.00 6.40
N VAL A 77 -10.44 7.76 5.60
CA VAL A 77 -9.17 7.22 6.11
C VAL A 77 -8.13 8.31 6.37
N MET A 78 -8.31 9.52 5.86
CA MET A 78 -7.32 10.60 6.02
C MET A 78 -6.93 10.88 7.48
N PRO A 79 -7.85 10.98 8.44
CA PRO A 79 -7.46 11.21 9.83
C PRO A 79 -6.55 10.10 10.37
N HIS A 80 -6.77 8.86 9.94
CA HIS A 80 -5.94 7.73 10.36
C HIS A 80 -4.57 7.78 9.69
N ILE A 81 -4.50 8.19 8.42
CA ILE A 81 -3.23 8.40 7.74
C ILE A 81 -2.41 9.44 8.50
N GLN A 82 -3.03 10.57 8.82
CA GLN A 82 -2.35 11.64 9.57
C GLN A 82 -1.80 11.12 10.90
N ARG A 83 -2.56 10.26 11.58
CA ARG A 83 -2.20 9.73 12.90
C ARG A 83 -1.00 8.80 12.87
N ILE A 84 -0.84 7.99 11.83
CA ILE A 84 0.25 7.01 11.73
C ILE A 84 1.48 7.54 11.02
N CYS A 85 1.47 8.80 10.59
CA CYS A 85 2.56 9.42 9.84
C CYS A 85 3.30 10.46 10.68
N SER A 86 4.62 10.52 10.50
CA SER A 86 5.45 11.61 10.98
C SER A 86 5.80 12.53 9.82
N SER A 87 6.56 13.60 10.09
CA SER A 87 7.04 14.49 9.03
C SER A 87 8.02 13.82 8.07
N ASN A 88 8.55 12.65 8.43
CA ASN A 88 9.48 11.91 7.58
C ASN A 88 8.81 10.78 6.81
N THR A 89 7.52 10.53 7.03
CA THR A 89 6.80 9.44 6.38
C THR A 89 6.54 9.77 4.91
N LEU A 90 6.79 8.82 4.02
CA LEU A 90 6.39 8.91 2.62
C LEU A 90 4.98 8.36 2.49
N VAL A 91 4.07 9.19 1.98
CA VAL A 91 2.68 8.79 1.70
C VAL A 91 2.54 8.61 0.20
N ILE A 92 2.23 7.40 -0.23
CA ILE A 92 2.09 7.07 -1.65
C ILE A 92 0.64 6.70 -1.92
N LEU A 93 -0.04 7.55 -2.68
CA LEU A 93 -1.44 7.35 -3.05
C LEU A 93 -1.47 6.45 -4.28
N ALA A 94 -1.69 5.17 -4.06
CA ALA A 94 -1.71 4.15 -5.11
C ALA A 94 -3.15 3.94 -5.60
N GLN A 95 -3.71 5.00 -6.18
CA GLN A 95 -5.10 5.04 -6.62
C GLN A 95 -5.16 5.53 -8.06
N ASN A 96 -6.20 5.10 -8.77
CA ASN A 96 -6.45 5.63 -10.10
C ASN A 96 -7.19 6.97 -9.98
N GLY A 97 -6.71 7.98 -10.72
CA GLY A 97 -7.32 9.30 -10.76
C GLY A 97 -6.72 10.25 -9.73
N TYR A 98 -7.05 11.52 -9.90
CA TYR A 98 -6.59 12.59 -9.02
C TYR A 98 -7.39 12.60 -7.72
N VAL A 99 -6.70 12.84 -6.61
CA VAL A 99 -7.33 13.01 -5.30
C VAL A 99 -6.84 14.30 -4.66
N ASN A 100 -7.75 14.98 -3.95
CA ASN A 100 -7.42 16.18 -3.20
C ASN A 100 -6.85 15.77 -1.84
N THR A 101 -5.63 16.20 -1.57
CA THR A 101 -4.91 15.87 -0.33
C THR A 101 -4.73 17.08 0.59
N ASP A 102 -5.49 18.15 0.39
CA ASP A 102 -5.32 19.38 1.16
C ASP A 102 -5.55 19.19 2.66
N SER A 103 -6.35 18.18 3.04
CA SER A 103 -6.60 17.86 4.45
C SER A 103 -5.44 17.11 5.11
N LEU A 104 -4.49 16.58 4.36
CA LEU A 104 -3.30 15.95 4.90
C LEU A 104 -2.20 16.99 5.05
N GLN A 105 -1.73 17.18 6.29
CA GLN A 105 -0.68 18.14 6.58
C GLN A 105 0.66 17.40 6.72
N LEU A 106 1.08 16.79 5.61
CA LEU A 106 2.29 15.98 5.56
C LEU A 106 3.15 16.45 4.39
N PRO A 107 4.50 16.51 4.56
CA PRO A 107 5.36 17.11 3.54
C PRO A 107 5.65 16.21 2.36
N HIS A 108 5.51 14.90 2.50
CA HIS A 108 5.96 13.94 1.48
C HIS A 108 4.79 13.09 0.98
N ILE A 109 3.90 13.71 0.20
CA ILE A 109 2.74 13.03 -0.39
C ILE A 109 2.98 12.90 -1.89
N TYR A 110 2.87 11.67 -2.40
CA TYR A 110 3.09 11.35 -3.81
C TYR A 110 1.88 10.63 -4.37
N GLN A 111 1.44 11.05 -5.55
CA GLN A 111 0.43 10.31 -6.29
C GLN A 111 1.12 9.39 -7.28
N ALA A 112 0.76 8.11 -7.27
CA ALA A 112 1.31 7.11 -8.16
C ALA A 112 0.30 6.72 -9.23
N VAL A 113 0.77 6.51 -10.45
CA VAL A 113 -0.02 5.85 -11.48
C VAL A 113 0.23 4.36 -11.34
N VAL A 114 -0.83 3.59 -11.18
CA VAL A 114 -0.75 2.19 -10.79
C VAL A 114 -0.90 1.29 -12.01
N TYR A 115 0.10 0.43 -12.23
CA TYR A 115 0.06 -0.63 -13.23
C TYR A 115 0.16 -1.96 -12.50
N ILE A 116 -0.91 -2.31 -11.80
CA ILE A 116 -1.07 -3.60 -11.10
C ILE A 116 -2.42 -4.15 -11.54
N SER A 117 -2.40 -5.30 -12.17
CA SER A 117 -3.61 -5.93 -12.70
C SER A 117 -4.02 -7.09 -11.80
N GLY A 118 -5.24 -7.04 -11.30
CA GLY A 118 -5.77 -8.08 -10.42
C GLY A 118 -7.25 -7.89 -10.18
N GLN A 119 -7.84 -8.86 -9.50
CA GLN A 119 -9.27 -8.88 -9.19
C GLN A 119 -9.50 -9.34 -7.77
N LYS A 120 -10.41 -8.66 -7.08
CA LYS A 120 -10.87 -9.09 -5.76
C LYS A 120 -12.28 -9.66 -5.87
N GLN A 121 -12.45 -10.88 -5.35
CA GLN A 121 -13.76 -11.54 -5.22
C GLN A 121 -13.91 -12.01 -3.78
N HIS A 122 -14.78 -11.33 -3.00
CA HIS A 122 -14.95 -11.58 -1.56
C HIS A 122 -13.60 -11.46 -0.84
N ASP A 123 -13.12 -12.52 -0.20
CA ASP A 123 -11.86 -12.53 0.51
C ASP A 123 -10.73 -13.18 -0.31
N ASN A 124 -10.88 -13.25 -1.62
CA ASN A 124 -9.87 -13.75 -2.53
C ASN A 124 -9.39 -12.64 -3.44
N VAL A 125 -8.07 -12.54 -3.60
CA VAL A 125 -7.44 -11.59 -4.52
C VAL A 125 -6.56 -12.37 -5.49
N LEU A 126 -6.82 -12.19 -6.78
CA LEU A 126 -6.02 -12.79 -7.85
C LEU A 126 -5.19 -11.69 -8.50
N HIS A 127 -3.89 -11.87 -8.52
CA HIS A 127 -2.96 -10.99 -9.23
C HIS A 127 -2.75 -11.55 -10.63
N TYR A 128 -2.96 -10.72 -11.65
CA TYR A 128 -2.82 -11.14 -13.05
C TYR A 128 -1.44 -10.83 -13.60
N ARG A 129 -1.01 -9.58 -13.53
CA ARG A 129 0.28 -9.15 -14.05
C ARG A 129 0.59 -7.73 -13.60
N ASP A 130 1.84 -7.33 -13.78
CA ASP A 130 2.40 -6.02 -13.54
C ASP A 130 2.41 -5.64 -12.06
N GLU A 131 3.49 -5.03 -11.65
CA GLU A 131 3.68 -4.54 -10.28
C GLU A 131 4.46 -3.24 -10.35
N ILE A 132 3.95 -2.28 -11.15
CA ILE A 132 4.65 -1.04 -11.48
C ILE A 132 3.86 0.14 -10.92
N LEU A 133 4.57 1.04 -10.24
CA LEU A 133 4.04 2.32 -9.78
C LEU A 133 4.88 3.42 -10.40
N HIS A 134 4.24 4.28 -11.19
CA HIS A 134 4.89 5.48 -11.69
C HIS A 134 4.72 6.61 -10.67
N ILE A 135 5.81 7.15 -10.21
CA ILE A 135 5.83 8.13 -9.13
C ILE A 135 6.85 9.22 -9.44
N GLN A 136 6.60 10.42 -8.92
CA GLN A 136 7.54 11.52 -9.04
C GLN A 136 8.90 11.13 -8.44
N LYS A 137 9.98 11.46 -9.15
CA LYS A 137 11.34 11.16 -8.68
C LYS A 137 11.89 12.33 -7.89
N ASP A 138 12.30 12.04 -6.66
CA ASP A 138 13.10 12.92 -5.84
C ASP A 138 14.02 12.05 -4.97
N SER A 139 14.77 12.67 -4.03
CA SER A 139 15.69 11.92 -3.21
C SER A 139 15.01 10.87 -2.33
N HIS A 140 13.79 11.15 -1.88
CA HIS A 140 13.03 10.23 -1.03
C HIS A 140 12.51 9.03 -1.81
N THR A 141 11.89 9.27 -2.97
CA THR A 141 11.36 8.17 -3.80
C THR A 141 12.46 7.35 -4.42
N GLN A 142 13.61 7.96 -4.74
CA GLN A 142 14.78 7.21 -5.21
C GLN A 142 15.35 6.30 -4.13
N ALA A 143 15.39 6.78 -2.88
CA ALA A 143 15.82 5.95 -1.76
C ALA A 143 14.87 4.77 -1.55
N LEU A 144 13.56 5.02 -1.66
CA LEU A 144 12.57 3.94 -1.57
C LEU A 144 12.74 2.95 -2.70
N ALA A 145 12.93 3.41 -3.93
CA ALA A 145 13.14 2.53 -5.09
C ALA A 145 14.34 1.61 -4.87
N ARG A 146 15.41 2.12 -4.28
CA ARG A 146 16.57 1.29 -3.94
C ARG A 146 16.23 0.21 -2.92
N GLN A 147 15.42 0.53 -1.91
CA GLN A 147 14.97 -0.47 -0.93
C GLN A 147 14.12 -1.57 -1.58
N LEU A 148 13.34 -1.22 -2.60
CA LEU A 148 12.43 -2.15 -3.27
C LEU A 148 13.07 -2.93 -4.41
N GLN A 149 14.35 -2.67 -4.75
CA GLN A 149 14.97 -3.26 -5.94
C GLN A 149 15.06 -4.79 -5.90
N HIS A 150 14.97 -5.40 -4.71
CA HIS A 150 14.98 -6.86 -4.55
C HIS A 150 13.57 -7.45 -4.50
N THR A 151 12.55 -6.62 -4.69
CA THR A 151 11.16 -7.07 -4.77
C THR A 151 10.67 -6.97 -6.21
N PRO A 152 9.59 -7.68 -6.58
CA PRO A 152 8.96 -7.49 -7.89
C PRO A 152 8.30 -6.11 -8.06
N LEU A 153 8.07 -5.37 -6.97
CA LEU A 153 7.52 -4.01 -7.07
C LEU A 153 8.53 -3.08 -7.71
N THR A 154 8.10 -2.38 -8.75
CA THR A 154 8.96 -1.44 -9.48
C THR A 154 8.40 -0.03 -9.33
N LEU A 155 9.21 0.88 -8.79
CA LEU A 155 8.94 2.31 -8.79
C LEU A 155 9.67 2.95 -9.96
N VAL A 156 8.90 3.64 -10.80
CA VAL A 156 9.44 4.25 -12.02
C VAL A 156 9.23 5.75 -12.02
#